data_b40cc7cd1039c4ff97d3a5794ecbc54b
#
_entry.id   b40cc7cd1039c4ff97d3a5794ecbc54b
#
_cell.length_a   1.000
_cell.length_b   1.000
_cell.length_c   1.000
_cell.angle_alpha   90.00
_cell.angle_beta   90.00
_cell.angle_gamma   90.00
#
_symmetry.space_group_name_H-M   'P 1'
#
loop_
_entity.id
_entity.type
_entity.pdbx_description
1 polymer ?
#
loop_
_entity_poly.entity_id
_entity_poly.type
_entity_poly.pdbx_seq_one_letter_code
_entity_poly.pdbx_strand_id
1 'polypeptide(L)'
;MKGLTQKQKNIIEFINEFMTTQEMAPTIYEIAEHFHIKTSTVFAHIRALQKKSYLTRSSKARSISLSHPKKRTRFPAGVQSIPFHQIGEAAAAEPGDKALVCDVAQLLDSSAKEDLYAVHVHGSNLSGSGIFDGDILIVKSNPETVGTEDIVVAEENGREILKQAKDTVINGTPSDVPRFKGVVVGLQRRISKP
;
A
#
# COMPACT_ATOMS: atom_id res chain seq x y z
N MET A 1 19.13 9.59 -2.12
CA MET A 1 19.54 8.73 -0.98
C MET A 1 20.42 9.57 -0.04
N LYS A 2 19.78 10.36 0.87
CA LYS A 2 20.50 11.17 1.86
C LYS A 2 21.08 10.27 2.97
N GLY A 3 22.34 10.50 3.34
CA GLY A 3 23.00 9.81 4.47
C GLY A 3 23.60 8.43 4.17
N LEU A 4 23.68 8.03 2.91
CA LEU A 4 24.38 6.82 2.48
C LEU A 4 25.78 7.16 1.98
N THR A 5 26.75 6.31 2.33
CA THR A 5 28.08 6.35 1.71
C THR A 5 27.99 5.81 0.27
N GLN A 6 28.98 6.13 -0.58
CA GLN A 6 29.01 5.64 -1.95
C GLN A 6 28.96 4.09 -2.00
N LYS A 7 29.71 3.42 -1.10
CA LYS A 7 29.71 1.96 -1.02
C LYS A 7 28.33 1.38 -0.65
N GLN A 8 27.57 2.06 0.23
CA GLN A 8 26.22 1.66 0.59
C GLN A 8 25.21 1.82 -0.57
N LYS A 9 25.38 2.87 -1.38
CA LYS A 9 24.57 3.07 -2.59
C LYS A 9 24.82 1.96 -3.60
N ASN A 10 26.09 1.69 -3.90
CA ASN A 10 26.46 0.63 -4.84
C ASN A 10 25.94 -0.75 -4.39
N ILE A 11 25.95 -1.05 -3.08
CA ILE A 11 25.41 -2.30 -2.55
C ILE A 11 23.88 -2.38 -2.78
N ILE A 12 23.14 -1.28 -2.59
CA ILE A 12 21.70 -1.26 -2.87
C ILE A 12 21.43 -1.46 -4.36
N GLU A 13 22.17 -0.77 -5.21
CA GLU A 13 22.05 -0.89 -6.68
C GLU A 13 22.30 -2.33 -7.13
N PHE A 14 23.38 -2.95 -6.66
CA PHE A 14 23.66 -4.36 -6.95
C PHE A 14 22.53 -5.30 -6.48
N ILE A 15 22.03 -5.11 -5.25
CA ILE A 15 20.93 -5.94 -4.74
C ILE A 15 19.69 -5.79 -5.63
N ASN A 16 19.37 -4.58 -6.07
CA ASN A 16 18.25 -4.30 -6.93
C ASN A 16 18.40 -4.96 -8.32
N GLU A 17 19.55 -4.80 -8.96
CA GLU A 17 19.87 -5.44 -10.25
C GLU A 17 19.83 -6.96 -10.14
N PHE A 18 20.42 -7.53 -9.08
CA PHE A 18 20.42 -8.96 -8.86
C PHE A 18 18.99 -9.52 -8.70
N MET A 19 18.15 -8.81 -7.93
CA MET A 19 16.74 -9.21 -7.75
C MET A 19 15.92 -9.11 -9.04
N THR A 20 16.22 -8.13 -9.88
CA THR A 20 15.55 -7.95 -11.18
C THR A 20 15.95 -9.03 -12.18
N THR A 21 17.24 -9.45 -12.16
CA THR A 21 17.80 -10.39 -13.15
C THR A 21 17.61 -11.85 -12.73
N GLN A 22 17.73 -12.15 -11.44
CA GLN A 22 17.72 -13.51 -10.92
C GLN A 22 16.39 -13.88 -10.23
N GLU A 23 15.43 -12.94 -10.15
CA GLU A 23 14.14 -13.08 -9.48
C GLU A 23 14.24 -13.54 -8.01
N MET A 24 15.41 -13.35 -7.40
CA MET A 24 15.69 -13.70 -6.01
C MET A 24 16.70 -12.77 -5.38
N ALA A 25 16.66 -12.64 -4.05
CA ALA A 25 17.62 -11.81 -3.32
C ALA A 25 19.03 -12.43 -3.31
N PRO A 26 20.10 -11.64 -3.40
CA PRO A 26 21.46 -12.13 -3.26
C PRO A 26 21.76 -12.58 -1.82
N THR A 27 22.66 -13.54 -1.70
CA THR A 27 23.27 -13.92 -0.42
C THR A 27 24.37 -12.95 -0.02
N ILE A 28 24.79 -13.00 1.25
CA ILE A 28 25.93 -12.20 1.72
C ILE A 28 27.23 -12.59 0.98
N TYR A 29 27.37 -13.85 0.59
CA TYR A 29 28.53 -14.32 -0.16
C TYR A 29 28.59 -13.75 -1.57
N GLU A 30 27.47 -13.76 -2.29
CA GLU A 30 27.37 -13.17 -3.64
C GLU A 30 27.66 -11.66 -3.63
N ILE A 31 27.19 -10.94 -2.60
CA ILE A 31 27.54 -9.52 -2.42
C ILE A 31 29.04 -9.35 -2.14
N ALA A 32 29.61 -10.20 -1.28
CA ALA A 32 31.02 -10.14 -0.91
C ALA A 32 31.93 -10.40 -2.13
N GLU A 33 31.57 -11.39 -2.94
CA GLU A 33 32.24 -11.77 -4.18
C GLU A 33 32.19 -10.64 -5.21
N HIS A 34 30.99 -10.10 -5.47
CA HIS A 34 30.82 -9.00 -6.44
C HIS A 34 31.66 -7.76 -6.10
N PHE A 35 31.73 -7.40 -4.81
CA PHE A 35 32.47 -6.22 -4.37
C PHE A 35 33.93 -6.50 -3.97
N HIS A 36 34.38 -7.75 -4.06
CA HIS A 36 35.73 -8.21 -3.63
C HIS A 36 36.06 -7.78 -2.18
N ILE A 37 35.11 -7.93 -1.25
CA ILE A 37 35.26 -7.59 0.16
C ILE A 37 34.89 -8.79 1.06
N LYS A 38 35.36 -8.75 2.31
CA LYS A 38 35.05 -9.80 3.29
C LYS A 38 33.55 -9.82 3.63
N THR A 39 32.98 -10.99 3.87
CA THR A 39 31.58 -11.15 4.29
C THR A 39 31.26 -10.37 5.57
N SER A 40 32.21 -10.25 6.51
CA SER A 40 32.07 -9.42 7.70
C SER A 40 31.84 -7.93 7.38
N THR A 41 32.50 -7.42 6.33
CA THR A 41 32.32 -6.05 5.85
C THR A 41 30.94 -5.86 5.22
N VAL A 42 30.47 -6.86 4.44
CA VAL A 42 29.11 -6.85 3.90
C VAL A 42 28.08 -6.83 5.04
N PHE A 43 28.26 -7.66 6.06
CA PHE A 43 27.37 -7.65 7.23
C PHE A 43 27.31 -6.28 7.92
N ALA A 44 28.44 -5.59 8.06
CA ALA A 44 28.48 -4.25 8.63
C ALA A 44 27.67 -3.24 7.78
N HIS A 45 27.83 -3.29 6.44
CA HIS A 45 27.06 -2.45 5.53
C HIS A 45 25.56 -2.78 5.57
N ILE A 46 25.18 -4.05 5.53
CA ILE A 46 23.79 -4.50 5.61
C ILE A 46 23.13 -4.05 6.91
N ARG A 47 23.80 -4.23 8.08
CA ARG A 47 23.30 -3.71 9.36
C ARG A 47 23.10 -2.19 9.37
N ALA A 48 24.05 -1.45 8.79
CA ALA A 48 23.93 0.00 8.68
C ALA A 48 22.77 0.41 7.77
N LEU A 49 22.53 -0.33 6.68
CA LEU A 49 21.40 -0.11 5.78
C LEU A 49 20.05 -0.48 6.43
N GLN A 50 20.01 -1.56 7.23
CA GLN A 50 18.83 -1.91 8.04
C GLN A 50 18.51 -0.81 9.06
N LYS A 51 19.52 -0.32 9.80
CA LYS A 51 19.35 0.79 10.76
C LYS A 51 18.84 2.07 10.10
N LYS A 52 19.18 2.28 8.82
CA LYS A 52 18.72 3.41 8.01
C LYS A 52 17.41 3.12 7.26
N SER A 53 16.79 1.96 7.47
CA SER A 53 15.53 1.51 6.84
C SER A 53 15.57 1.43 5.30
N TYR A 54 16.75 1.14 4.71
CA TYR A 54 16.90 0.94 3.27
C TYR A 54 16.69 -0.52 2.85
N LEU A 55 16.79 -1.46 3.79
CA LEU A 55 16.49 -2.86 3.56
C LEU A 55 16.06 -3.55 4.86
N THR A 56 15.37 -4.68 4.71
CA THR A 56 15.10 -5.64 5.78
C THR A 56 15.80 -6.96 5.47
N ARG A 57 16.14 -7.72 6.51
CA ARG A 57 16.74 -9.04 6.38
C ARG A 57 16.40 -9.88 7.60
N SER A 58 16.05 -11.15 7.40
CA SER A 58 15.94 -12.16 8.45
C SER A 58 17.21 -13.00 8.55
N SER A 59 17.21 -14.00 9.45
CA SER A 59 18.33 -14.94 9.58
C SER A 59 18.42 -15.95 8.42
N LYS A 60 17.39 -16.07 7.59
CA LYS A 60 17.35 -17.00 6.45
C LYS A 60 18.23 -16.51 5.31
N ALA A 61 18.76 -17.44 4.52
CA ALA A 61 19.43 -17.12 3.27
C ALA A 61 18.43 -16.44 2.30
N ARG A 62 18.93 -15.57 1.41
CA ARG A 62 18.13 -14.85 0.39
C ARG A 62 16.93 -14.07 0.96
N SER A 63 17.05 -13.60 2.21
CA SER A 63 15.99 -12.87 2.92
C SER A 63 16.13 -11.36 2.88
N ILE A 64 17.04 -10.85 2.06
CA ILE A 64 17.21 -9.42 1.88
C ILE A 64 16.04 -8.91 1.04
N SER A 65 15.33 -7.91 1.57
CA SER A 65 14.30 -7.17 0.86
C SER A 65 14.64 -5.69 0.91
N LEU A 66 14.64 -5.03 -0.25
CA LEU A 66 14.86 -3.59 -0.32
C LEU A 66 13.61 -2.89 0.19
N SER A 67 13.82 -2.08 1.20
CA SER A 67 12.82 -1.14 1.66
C SER A 67 13.21 0.21 1.04
N HIS A 68 12.35 0.76 0.21
CA HIS A 68 12.50 2.17 -0.08
C HIS A 68 12.29 2.89 1.24
N PRO A 69 13.29 3.62 1.80
CA PRO A 69 13.03 4.43 2.96
C PRO A 69 11.91 5.36 2.53
N LYS A 70 10.73 5.16 3.12
CA LYS A 70 9.66 6.13 2.96
C LYS A 70 10.32 7.47 3.20
N LYS A 71 10.50 8.29 2.17
CA LYS A 71 10.84 9.69 2.36
C LYS A 71 9.88 10.12 3.45
N ARG A 72 10.39 10.49 4.61
CA ARG A 72 9.60 11.28 5.56
C ARG A 72 9.40 12.61 4.85
N THR A 73 8.53 12.62 3.86
CA THR A 73 7.90 13.85 3.43
C THR A 73 7.18 14.32 4.68
N ARG A 74 7.73 15.36 5.29
CA ARG A 74 7.01 16.12 6.30
C ARG A 74 5.87 16.76 5.52
N PHE A 75 4.79 16.01 5.40
CA PHE A 75 3.56 16.58 4.91
C PHE A 75 3.07 17.61 5.94
N PRO A 76 2.42 18.68 5.50
CA PRO A 76 1.67 19.55 6.39
C PRO A 76 0.75 18.73 7.31
N ALA A 77 0.37 19.29 8.44
CA ALA A 77 -0.60 18.65 9.33
C ALA A 77 -1.86 18.31 8.52
N GLY A 78 -2.34 17.06 8.64
CA GLY A 78 -3.51 16.57 7.91
C GLY A 78 -3.19 15.86 6.59
N VAL A 79 -2.03 16.08 5.96
CA VAL A 79 -1.67 15.40 4.72
C VAL A 79 -1.03 14.05 5.00
N GLN A 80 -1.58 12.99 4.42
CA GLN A 80 -1.10 11.61 4.55
C GLN A 80 -0.81 10.98 3.19
N SER A 81 0.07 9.98 3.22
CA SER A 81 0.33 9.09 2.09
C SER A 81 -0.45 7.80 2.31
N ILE A 82 -1.45 7.57 1.49
CA ILE A 82 -2.41 6.46 1.59
C ILE A 82 -2.03 5.41 0.55
N PRO A 83 -1.82 4.13 0.94
CA PRO A 83 -1.51 3.07 0.00
C PRO A 83 -2.73 2.76 -0.88
N PHE A 84 -2.49 2.35 -2.13
CA PHE A 84 -3.54 1.80 -2.98
C PHE A 84 -3.77 0.33 -2.64
N HIS A 85 -5.04 -0.05 -2.58
CA HIS A 85 -5.53 -1.42 -2.46
C HIS A 85 -6.33 -1.78 -3.71
N GLN A 86 -6.17 -2.99 -4.19
CA GLN A 86 -6.88 -3.45 -5.39
C GLN A 86 -8.10 -4.25 -4.98
N ILE A 87 -9.26 -3.92 -5.56
CA ILE A 87 -10.54 -4.57 -5.30
C ILE A 87 -11.10 -5.12 -6.61
N GLY A 88 -11.66 -6.33 -6.57
CA GLY A 88 -12.32 -6.97 -7.70
C GLY A 88 -11.37 -7.61 -8.71
N GLU A 89 -11.84 -7.77 -9.95
CA GLU A 89 -11.10 -8.45 -11.04
C GLU A 89 -9.90 -7.65 -11.58
N ALA A 90 -9.82 -6.37 -11.26
CA ALA A 90 -8.69 -5.51 -11.61
C ALA A 90 -7.39 -5.81 -10.82
N ALA A 91 -7.40 -6.83 -9.97
CA ALA A 91 -6.25 -7.28 -9.17
C ALA A 91 -5.05 -7.78 -10.01
N ALA A 92 -5.15 -7.79 -11.34
CA ALA A 92 -4.08 -8.21 -12.25
C ALA A 92 -3.16 -7.06 -12.71
N ALA A 93 -3.45 -5.81 -12.36
CA ALA A 93 -2.56 -4.69 -12.65
C ALA A 93 -1.47 -4.60 -11.58
N GLU A 94 -0.22 -4.57 -12.03
CA GLU A 94 1.01 -4.47 -11.23
C GLU A 94 0.82 -3.60 -9.97
N PRO A 95 1.18 -4.09 -8.77
CA PRO A 95 1.22 -3.28 -7.57
C PRO A 95 2.38 -2.29 -7.69
N GLY A 96 2.14 -1.21 -8.41
CA GLY A 96 3.07 -0.09 -8.40
C GLY A 96 3.05 0.55 -7.02
N ASP A 97 4.24 0.88 -6.49
CA ASP A 97 4.49 1.66 -5.25
C ASP A 97 3.82 3.06 -5.25
N LYS A 98 2.65 3.19 -5.86
CA LYS A 98 1.92 4.44 -5.94
C LYS A 98 1.07 4.58 -4.70
N ALA A 99 1.30 5.65 -3.97
CA ALA A 99 0.45 6.06 -2.87
C ALA A 99 -0.24 7.37 -3.23
N LEU A 100 -1.51 7.49 -2.84
CA LEU A 100 -2.25 8.74 -2.90
C LEU A 100 -1.74 9.66 -1.80
N VAL A 101 -1.40 10.90 -2.15
CA VAL A 101 -1.07 11.94 -1.19
C VAL A 101 -2.21 12.94 -1.14
N CYS A 102 -2.94 12.98 -0.05
CA CYS A 102 -4.08 13.87 0.11
C CYS A 102 -4.18 14.41 1.55
N ASP A 103 -4.91 15.52 1.71
CA ASP A 103 -5.28 16.05 3.01
C ASP A 103 -6.51 15.30 3.52
N VAL A 104 -6.36 14.58 4.61
CA VAL A 104 -7.41 13.80 5.24
C VAL A 104 -7.93 14.44 6.54
N ALA A 105 -7.42 15.62 6.90
CA ALA A 105 -7.80 16.29 8.15
C ALA A 105 -9.30 16.61 8.24
N GLN A 106 -9.96 16.77 7.09
CA GLN A 106 -11.39 17.04 7.03
C GLN A 106 -12.24 15.76 6.89
N LEU A 107 -11.60 14.62 6.66
CA LEU A 107 -12.28 13.34 6.46
C LEU A 107 -12.33 12.50 7.74
N LEU A 108 -11.57 12.89 8.77
CA LEU A 108 -11.38 12.12 9.98
C LEU A 108 -11.69 13.00 11.21
N ASP A 109 -12.59 12.56 12.04
CA ASP A 109 -13.07 13.30 13.22
C ASP A 109 -12.06 13.41 14.36
N SER A 110 -10.90 12.78 14.28
CA SER A 110 -9.89 12.88 15.36
C SER A 110 -8.49 12.50 14.90
N SER A 111 -7.52 12.89 15.73
CA SER A 111 -6.08 12.66 15.61
C SER A 111 -5.62 11.20 15.69
N ALA A 112 -6.51 10.23 15.63
CA ALA A 112 -6.17 8.81 15.56
C ALA A 112 -5.57 8.51 14.18
N LYS A 113 -4.45 7.80 14.16
CA LYS A 113 -3.94 7.15 12.93
C LYS A 113 -4.92 6.08 12.52
N GLU A 114 -5.90 6.48 11.74
CA GLU A 114 -6.81 5.53 11.14
C GLU A 114 -6.13 4.85 9.96
N ASP A 115 -6.34 3.55 9.80
CA ASP A 115 -5.82 2.80 8.67
C ASP A 115 -6.65 3.11 7.44
N LEU A 116 -6.11 4.00 6.60
CA LEU A 116 -6.71 4.40 5.34
C LEU A 116 -6.04 3.69 4.16
N TYR A 117 -6.82 3.36 3.16
CA TYR A 117 -6.33 2.93 1.87
C TYR A 117 -7.12 3.58 0.73
N ALA A 118 -6.53 3.65 -0.45
CA ALA A 118 -7.15 4.20 -1.64
C ALA A 118 -7.54 3.06 -2.61
N VAL A 119 -8.64 3.24 -3.31
CA VAL A 119 -9.15 2.28 -4.29
C VAL A 119 -9.46 2.99 -5.60
N HIS A 120 -9.01 2.44 -6.72
CA HIS A 120 -9.47 2.87 -8.03
C HIS A 120 -10.83 2.25 -8.35
N VAL A 121 -11.77 3.08 -8.78
CA VAL A 121 -13.07 2.63 -9.26
C VAL A 121 -12.94 2.19 -10.71
N HIS A 122 -13.42 0.98 -11.00
CA HIS A 122 -13.55 0.44 -12.34
C HIS A 122 -15.01 0.07 -12.63
N GLY A 123 -15.52 0.58 -13.76
CA GLY A 123 -16.88 0.32 -14.17
C GLY A 123 -17.91 1.33 -13.63
N SER A 124 -19.20 1.03 -13.82
CA SER A 124 -20.31 1.97 -13.59
C SER A 124 -21.28 1.58 -12.49
N ASN A 125 -20.96 0.56 -11.70
CA ASN A 125 -21.90 -0.03 -10.73
C ASN A 125 -22.36 0.94 -9.63
N LEU A 126 -21.57 1.98 -9.35
CA LEU A 126 -21.87 3.00 -8.33
C LEU A 126 -22.26 4.35 -8.92
N SER A 127 -22.55 4.43 -10.22
CA SER A 127 -22.93 5.68 -10.89
C SER A 127 -24.18 6.33 -10.29
N GLY A 128 -25.13 5.51 -9.80
CA GLY A 128 -26.30 5.99 -9.07
C GLY A 128 -25.98 6.70 -7.74
N SER A 129 -24.81 6.44 -7.15
CA SER A 129 -24.28 7.12 -5.96
C SER A 129 -23.29 8.23 -6.31
N GLY A 130 -23.19 8.63 -7.58
CA GLY A 130 -22.30 9.69 -8.03
C GLY A 130 -20.83 9.29 -8.14
N ILE A 131 -20.52 7.99 -8.08
CA ILE A 131 -19.17 7.43 -8.21
C ILE A 131 -19.04 6.84 -9.61
N PHE A 132 -17.98 7.23 -10.34
CA PHE A 132 -17.79 6.88 -11.74
C PHE A 132 -16.44 6.19 -11.97
N ASP A 133 -16.32 5.57 -13.13
CA ASP A 133 -15.06 4.95 -13.57
C ASP A 133 -13.90 5.96 -13.55
N GLY A 134 -12.76 5.53 -13.03
CA GLY A 134 -11.56 6.35 -12.87
C GLY A 134 -11.51 7.20 -11.59
N ASP A 135 -12.57 7.19 -10.77
CA ASP A 135 -12.54 7.83 -9.46
C ASP A 135 -11.55 7.11 -8.52
N ILE A 136 -11.03 7.84 -7.55
CA ILE A 136 -10.23 7.30 -6.45
C ILE A 136 -11.03 7.48 -5.17
N LEU A 137 -11.35 6.38 -4.50
CA LEU A 137 -12.01 6.39 -3.20
C LEU A 137 -10.99 6.30 -2.09
N ILE A 138 -11.21 7.03 -1.01
CA ILE A 138 -10.47 6.92 0.24
C ILE A 138 -11.33 6.10 1.20
N VAL A 139 -10.79 4.99 1.66
CA VAL A 139 -11.50 4.00 2.46
C VAL A 139 -10.85 3.90 3.85
N LYS A 140 -11.69 3.96 4.88
CA LYS A 140 -11.32 3.68 6.27
C LYS A 140 -11.52 2.20 6.54
N SER A 141 -10.45 1.51 6.99
CA SER A 141 -10.49 0.08 7.33
C SER A 141 -11.26 -0.16 8.62
N ASN A 142 -11.90 -1.32 8.71
CA ASN A 142 -12.54 -1.83 9.92
C ASN A 142 -13.46 -0.79 10.61
N PRO A 143 -14.48 -0.27 9.92
CA PRO A 143 -15.36 0.74 10.50
C PRO A 143 -16.12 0.17 11.71
N GLU A 144 -16.21 0.94 12.79
CA GLU A 144 -16.98 0.58 13.98
C GLU A 144 -18.50 0.66 13.72
N THR A 145 -18.89 1.61 12.92
CA THR A 145 -20.27 1.85 12.52
C THR A 145 -20.36 2.11 11.03
N VAL A 146 -21.43 1.64 10.39
CA VAL A 146 -21.72 1.83 8.97
C VAL A 146 -23.19 2.24 8.83
N GLY A 147 -23.42 3.35 8.15
CA GLY A 147 -24.76 3.81 7.80
C GLY A 147 -25.33 3.05 6.59
N THR A 148 -26.64 3.03 6.46
CA THR A 148 -27.33 2.32 5.36
C THR A 148 -27.01 2.92 3.99
N GLU A 149 -26.70 4.19 3.90
CA GLU A 149 -26.37 4.90 2.66
C GLU A 149 -24.88 4.94 2.37
N ASP A 150 -24.05 4.43 3.29
CA ASP A 150 -22.60 4.44 3.10
C ASP A 150 -22.18 3.51 1.96
N ILE A 151 -21.14 3.91 1.26
CA ILE A 151 -20.44 3.03 0.30
C ILE A 151 -19.38 2.26 1.08
N VAL A 152 -19.42 0.94 0.93
CA VAL A 152 -18.58 0.01 1.70
C VAL A 152 -17.78 -0.92 0.79
N VAL A 153 -16.68 -1.39 1.33
CA VAL A 153 -15.98 -2.56 0.82
C VAL A 153 -16.50 -3.77 1.58
N ALA A 154 -17.21 -4.64 0.88
CA ALA A 154 -17.77 -5.88 1.39
C ALA A 154 -17.06 -7.09 0.77
N GLU A 155 -17.02 -8.21 1.48
CA GLU A 155 -16.54 -9.48 0.95
C GLU A 155 -17.72 -10.34 0.51
N GLU A 156 -17.79 -10.67 -0.78
CA GLU A 156 -18.75 -11.60 -1.35
C GLU A 156 -18.04 -12.69 -2.16
N ASN A 157 -18.37 -13.95 -1.87
CA ASN A 157 -17.76 -15.11 -2.54
C ASN A 157 -16.22 -15.10 -2.54
N GLY A 158 -15.61 -14.60 -1.46
CA GLY A 158 -14.14 -14.48 -1.34
C GLY A 158 -13.54 -13.35 -2.17
N ARG A 159 -14.33 -12.43 -2.70
CA ARG A 159 -13.89 -11.24 -3.44
C ARG A 159 -14.35 -9.98 -2.73
N GLU A 160 -13.48 -8.98 -2.73
CA GLU A 160 -13.85 -7.65 -2.24
C GLU A 160 -14.55 -6.87 -3.34
N ILE A 161 -15.68 -6.29 -3.00
CA ILE A 161 -16.52 -5.50 -3.90
C ILE A 161 -16.93 -4.19 -3.25
N LEU A 162 -17.14 -3.17 -4.07
CA LEU A 162 -17.68 -1.88 -3.66
C LEU A 162 -19.19 -1.88 -3.90
N LYS A 163 -19.96 -1.54 -2.88
CA LYS A 163 -21.40 -1.36 -2.99
C LYS A 163 -21.98 -0.46 -1.89
N GLN A 164 -23.26 -0.11 -2.01
CA GLN A 164 -23.95 0.61 -0.95
C GLN A 164 -24.31 -0.34 0.19
N ALA A 165 -24.19 0.10 1.44
CA ALA A 165 -24.38 -0.78 2.60
C ALA A 165 -25.79 -1.40 2.64
N LYS A 166 -26.81 -0.65 2.23
CA LYS A 166 -28.19 -1.19 2.11
C LYS A 166 -28.32 -2.37 1.16
N ASP A 167 -27.51 -2.44 0.12
CA ASP A 167 -27.54 -3.50 -0.88
C ASP A 167 -26.87 -4.79 -0.39
N THR A 168 -26.25 -4.72 0.81
CA THR A 168 -25.55 -5.85 1.45
C THR A 168 -26.48 -6.64 2.37
N VAL A 169 -27.58 -6.04 2.80
CA VAL A 169 -28.60 -6.67 3.66
C VAL A 169 -29.62 -7.40 2.76
N ILE A 170 -29.27 -8.59 2.27
CA ILE A 170 -30.20 -9.41 1.52
C ILE A 170 -30.24 -10.83 2.09
N ASN A 171 -31.44 -11.21 2.48
CA ASN A 171 -31.93 -12.58 2.80
C ASN A 171 -31.54 -13.17 4.17
N GLY A 172 -32.05 -12.61 5.22
CA GLY A 172 -32.94 -13.37 6.10
C GLY A 172 -32.37 -14.33 7.14
N THR A 173 -31.11 -14.39 7.47
CA THR A 173 -30.67 -15.10 8.68
C THR A 173 -29.73 -14.24 9.53
N PRO A 174 -29.87 -14.27 10.87
CA PRO A 174 -29.02 -13.46 11.78
C PRO A 174 -27.55 -13.82 11.77
N SER A 175 -27.16 -14.87 11.04
CA SER A 175 -25.77 -15.33 10.92
C SER A 175 -25.00 -14.66 9.79
N ASP A 176 -25.66 -13.99 8.85
CA ASP A 176 -25.04 -13.37 7.67
C ASP A 176 -24.94 -11.86 7.83
N VAL A 177 -24.38 -11.39 8.93
CA VAL A 177 -23.98 -9.98 9.04
C VAL A 177 -22.82 -9.76 8.06
N PRO A 178 -23.02 -8.98 6.99
CA PRO A 178 -21.97 -8.75 6.01
C PRO A 178 -20.78 -8.13 6.71
N ARG A 179 -19.61 -8.74 6.53
CA ARG A 179 -18.37 -8.25 7.10
C ARG A 179 -17.85 -7.13 6.24
N PHE A 180 -18.11 -5.90 6.67
CA PHE A 180 -17.53 -4.73 6.01
C PHE A 180 -16.03 -4.63 6.32
N LYS A 181 -15.22 -4.59 5.29
CA LYS A 181 -13.77 -4.41 5.41
C LYS A 181 -13.36 -2.94 5.44
N GLY A 182 -14.22 -2.08 4.92
CA GLY A 182 -13.98 -0.65 4.93
C GLY A 182 -15.22 0.16 4.57
N VAL A 183 -15.21 1.44 4.92
CA VAL A 183 -16.21 2.44 4.55
C VAL A 183 -15.53 3.57 3.78
N VAL A 184 -16.16 4.03 2.72
CA VAL A 184 -15.68 5.16 1.91
C VAL A 184 -15.90 6.45 2.68
N VAL A 185 -14.82 7.17 2.97
CA VAL A 185 -14.83 8.44 3.69
C VAL A 185 -14.51 9.64 2.80
N GLY A 186 -14.05 9.39 1.58
CA GLY A 186 -13.73 10.46 0.64
C GLY A 186 -13.62 9.98 -0.79
N LEU A 187 -13.73 10.93 -1.72
CA LEU A 187 -13.62 10.70 -3.16
C LEU A 187 -12.72 11.77 -3.78
N GLN A 188 -11.82 11.32 -4.64
CA GLN A 188 -11.02 12.20 -5.49
C GLN A 188 -11.29 11.87 -6.95
N ARG A 189 -11.66 12.89 -7.70
CA ARG A 189 -11.90 12.79 -9.14
C ARG A 189 -10.99 13.73 -9.91
N ARG A 190 -10.37 13.21 -10.94
CA ARG A 190 -9.64 14.04 -11.90
C ARG A 190 -10.61 14.53 -12.98
N ILE A 191 -10.90 15.80 -12.98
CA ILE A 191 -11.69 16.42 -14.04
C ILE A 191 -10.71 16.73 -15.19
N SER A 192 -10.84 16.02 -16.31
CA SER A 192 -10.10 16.35 -17.52
C SER A 192 -10.55 17.72 -18.00
N LYS A 193 -9.58 18.60 -18.33
CA LYS A 193 -9.93 19.78 -19.12
C LYS A 193 -10.48 19.31 -20.47
N PRO A 194 -11.54 19.92 -20.96
CA PRO A 194 -12.04 19.66 -22.31
C PRO A 194 -10.98 19.96 -23.36
#